data_0c9f1e52044774e58f625c8c422b7fe4
#
_entry.id   0c9f1e52044774e58f625c8c422b7fe4
#
_cell.length_a   1.000
_cell.length_b   1.000
_cell.length_c   1.000
_cell.angle_alpha   90.00
_cell.angle_beta   90.00
_cell.angle_gamma   90.00
#
_symmetry.space_group_name_H-M   'P 1'
#
loop_
_entity.id
_entity.type
_entity.pdbx_description
1 polymer ?
#
loop_
_entity_poly.entity_id
_entity_poly.type
_entity_poly.pdbx_seq_one_letter_code
_entity_poly.pdbx_strand_id
1 'polypeptide(L)'
;MSQAVAINDANFESEVLGGPSPVVVDFWAEWCGPCRMIAPVLEELALEFGGKVKVTKLNVDDNPSTSAKFGIRSIPTLLFFKDGRVVDQIVGAAGKSELKKKFERLL
;
A
#
# COMPACT_ATOMS: atom_id res chain seq x y z
N MET A 1 -10.06 6.02 13.62
CA MET A 1 -10.11 4.80 12.84
C MET A 1 -9.25 4.95 11.59
N SER A 2 -8.61 3.87 11.19
CA SER A 2 -7.75 3.87 10.00
C SER A 2 -8.59 3.70 8.74
N GLN A 3 -8.31 4.51 7.71
CA GLN A 3 -8.90 4.34 6.37
C GLN A 3 -8.15 3.27 5.58
N ALA A 4 -6.86 3.07 5.89
CA ALA A 4 -6.08 2.01 5.28
C ALA A 4 -6.41 0.68 5.96
N VAL A 5 -6.66 -0.35 5.17
CA VAL A 5 -7.07 -1.66 5.68
C VAL A 5 -5.82 -2.51 5.95
N ALA A 6 -5.70 -3.01 7.19
CA ALA A 6 -4.59 -3.90 7.53
C ALA A 6 -4.83 -5.27 6.89
N ILE A 7 -3.81 -5.76 6.17
CA ILE A 7 -3.86 -7.07 5.54
C ILE A 7 -2.68 -7.92 6.01
N ASN A 8 -2.72 -9.21 5.72
CA ASN A 8 -1.72 -10.16 6.17
C ASN A 8 -1.46 -11.21 5.08
N ASP A 9 -0.51 -12.11 5.33
CA ASP A 9 -0.16 -13.17 4.39
C ASP A 9 -1.37 -14.05 4.04
N ALA A 10 -2.26 -14.29 5.00
CA ALA A 10 -3.41 -15.17 4.79
C ALA A 10 -4.47 -14.55 3.89
N ASN A 11 -4.67 -13.24 3.95
CA ASN A 11 -5.73 -12.57 3.18
C ASN A 11 -5.23 -11.69 2.03
N PHE A 12 -3.92 -11.65 1.80
CA PHE A 12 -3.36 -10.80 0.74
C PHE A 12 -4.03 -11.07 -0.61
N GLU A 13 -4.12 -12.33 -1.00
CA GLU A 13 -4.64 -12.69 -2.31
C GLU A 13 -6.08 -12.22 -2.49
N SER A 14 -6.95 -12.49 -1.52
CA SER A 14 -8.35 -12.10 -1.62
C SER A 14 -8.53 -10.58 -1.55
N GLU A 15 -7.76 -9.90 -0.70
CA GLU A 15 -7.92 -8.46 -0.47
C GLU A 15 -7.28 -7.61 -1.55
N VAL A 16 -6.23 -8.08 -2.21
CA VAL A 16 -5.48 -7.30 -3.20
C VAL A 16 -5.75 -7.76 -4.62
N LEU A 17 -5.73 -9.07 -4.85
CA LEU A 17 -5.82 -9.62 -6.21
C LEU A 17 -7.23 -9.95 -6.64
N GLY A 18 -8.13 -10.15 -5.68
CA GLY A 18 -9.47 -10.68 -5.94
C GLY A 18 -10.56 -9.65 -6.23
N GLY A 19 -10.28 -8.38 -6.06
CA GLY A 19 -11.31 -7.35 -6.21
C GLY A 19 -11.23 -6.58 -7.52
N PRO A 20 -12.28 -5.84 -7.87
CA PRO A 20 -12.31 -5.05 -9.11
C PRO A 20 -11.58 -3.72 -9.00
N SER A 21 -11.36 -3.22 -7.79
CA SER A 21 -10.74 -1.90 -7.58
C SER A 21 -9.23 -1.98 -7.61
N PRO A 22 -8.56 -0.92 -8.08
CA PRO A 22 -7.11 -0.79 -7.88
C PRO A 22 -6.78 -0.79 -6.40
N VAL A 23 -5.61 -1.34 -6.04
CA VAL A 23 -5.20 -1.46 -4.65
C VAL A 23 -3.79 -0.94 -4.47
N VAL A 24 -3.57 -0.15 -3.42
CA VAL A 24 -2.24 0.28 -3.00
C VAL A 24 -1.88 -0.50 -1.74
N VAL A 25 -0.70 -1.13 -1.74
CA VAL A 25 -0.21 -1.87 -0.57
C VAL A 25 1.00 -1.15 0.00
N ASP A 26 0.90 -0.72 1.24
CA ASP A 26 1.98 -0.09 2.00
C ASP A 26 2.68 -1.16 2.85
N PHE A 27 3.91 -1.51 2.46
CA PHE A 27 4.76 -2.42 3.24
C PHE A 27 5.50 -1.60 4.29
N TRP A 28 5.23 -1.83 5.56
CA TRP A 28 5.70 -0.99 6.65
C TRP A 28 6.10 -1.80 7.88
N ALA A 29 6.70 -1.13 8.86
CA ALA A 29 6.97 -1.72 10.19
C ALA A 29 6.89 -0.63 11.24
N GLU A 30 6.62 -1.02 12.48
CA GLU A 30 6.44 -0.06 13.58
C GLU A 30 7.71 0.73 13.91
N TRP A 31 8.86 0.10 13.78
CA TRP A 31 10.16 0.73 14.05
C TRP A 31 10.61 1.69 12.95
N CYS A 32 9.90 1.75 11.86
CA CYS A 32 10.29 2.50 10.66
C CYS A 32 9.78 3.95 10.74
N GLY A 33 10.70 4.89 10.97
CA GLY A 33 10.37 6.31 11.04
C GLY A 33 9.72 6.86 9.77
N PRO A 34 10.35 6.64 8.59
CA PRO A 34 9.75 7.09 7.33
C PRO A 34 8.38 6.50 7.06
N CYS A 35 8.12 5.25 7.49
CA CYS A 35 6.80 4.64 7.37
C CYS A 35 5.76 5.44 8.16
N ARG A 36 6.12 5.86 9.37
CA ARG A 36 5.21 6.63 10.21
C ARG A 36 4.97 8.03 9.65
N MET A 37 5.93 8.58 8.92
CA MET A 37 5.77 9.89 8.30
C MET A 37 4.75 9.89 7.17
N ILE A 38 4.70 8.82 6.38
CA ILE A 38 3.75 8.75 5.27
C ILE A 38 2.37 8.23 5.67
N ALA A 39 2.25 7.60 6.83
CA ALA A 39 0.98 7.02 7.26
C ALA A 39 -0.18 8.02 7.25
N PRO A 40 -0.05 9.24 7.81
CA PRO A 40 -1.14 10.21 7.74
C PRO A 40 -1.50 10.62 6.31
N VAL A 41 -0.51 10.72 5.44
CA VAL A 41 -0.74 11.07 4.03
C VAL A 41 -1.54 9.98 3.33
N LEU A 42 -1.19 8.72 3.59
CA LEU A 42 -1.94 7.59 3.03
C LEU A 42 -3.37 7.55 3.54
N GLU A 43 -3.59 7.90 4.81
CA GLU A 43 -4.95 8.00 5.36
C GLU A 43 -5.76 9.08 4.66
N GLU A 44 -5.14 10.23 4.38
CA GLU A 44 -5.80 11.30 3.63
C GLU A 44 -6.15 10.84 2.22
N LEU A 45 -5.22 10.18 1.53
CA LEU A 45 -5.45 9.70 0.17
C LEU A 45 -6.48 8.58 0.15
N ALA A 46 -6.47 7.70 1.14
CA ALA A 46 -7.48 6.66 1.27
C ALA A 46 -8.88 7.26 1.36
N LEU A 47 -9.02 8.37 2.08
CA LEU A 47 -10.28 9.06 2.19
C LEU A 47 -10.63 9.78 0.88
N GLU A 48 -9.67 10.50 0.27
CA GLU A 48 -9.89 11.21 -0.98
C GLU A 48 -10.33 10.29 -2.12
N PHE A 49 -9.72 9.11 -2.22
CA PHE A 49 -9.98 8.16 -3.29
C PHE A 49 -10.92 7.02 -2.88
N GLY A 50 -11.61 7.21 -1.76
CA GLY A 50 -12.53 6.21 -1.24
C GLY A 50 -13.53 5.75 -2.28
N GLY A 51 -13.71 4.42 -2.39
CA GLY A 51 -14.57 3.83 -3.39
C GLY A 51 -13.93 3.65 -4.77
N LYS A 52 -12.79 4.28 -5.03
CA LYS A 52 -12.10 4.16 -6.33
C LYS A 52 -10.77 3.42 -6.20
N VAL A 53 -10.02 3.66 -5.14
CA VAL A 53 -8.74 3.00 -4.86
C VAL A 53 -8.77 2.48 -3.43
N LYS A 54 -8.47 1.21 -3.27
CA LYS A 54 -8.40 0.60 -1.95
C LYS A 54 -6.97 0.74 -1.42
N VAL A 55 -6.82 1.32 -0.23
CA VAL A 55 -5.51 1.45 0.41
C VAL A 55 -5.38 0.40 1.49
N THR A 56 -4.31 -0.38 1.42
CA THR A 56 -4.03 -1.44 2.40
C THR A 56 -2.64 -1.24 2.99
N LYS A 57 -2.40 -1.87 4.13
CA LYS A 57 -1.08 -1.85 4.77
C LYS A 57 -0.74 -3.24 5.27
N LEU A 58 0.51 -3.62 5.10
CA LEU A 58 1.01 -4.94 5.48
C LEU A 58 2.29 -4.77 6.30
N ASN A 59 2.24 -5.23 7.56
CA ASN A 59 3.39 -5.17 8.44
C ASN A 59 4.39 -6.27 8.06
N VAL A 60 5.58 -5.88 7.62
CA VAL A 60 6.57 -6.85 7.10
C VAL A 60 7.13 -7.77 8.18
N ASP A 61 7.13 -7.34 9.43
CA ASP A 61 7.65 -8.16 10.52
C ASP A 61 6.76 -9.36 10.80
N ASP A 62 5.46 -9.19 10.62
CA ASP A 62 4.47 -10.24 10.88
C ASP A 62 4.09 -11.04 9.64
N ASN A 63 4.50 -10.58 8.47
CA ASN A 63 4.05 -11.14 7.19
C ASN A 63 5.19 -11.32 6.20
N PRO A 64 6.14 -12.25 6.53
CA PRO A 64 7.33 -12.41 5.69
C PRO A 64 7.06 -13.04 4.33
N SER A 65 6.00 -13.82 4.19
CA SER A 65 5.72 -14.53 2.95
C SER A 65 5.40 -13.57 1.80
N THR A 66 4.49 -12.64 2.01
CA THR A 66 4.11 -11.66 0.99
C THR A 66 5.28 -10.72 0.69
N SER A 67 6.01 -10.29 1.73
CA SER A 67 7.16 -9.42 1.55
C SER A 67 8.23 -10.08 0.69
N ALA A 68 8.52 -11.36 0.94
CA ALA A 68 9.48 -12.11 0.15
C ALA A 68 9.01 -12.30 -1.29
N LYS A 69 7.73 -12.58 -1.47
CA LYS A 69 7.15 -12.79 -2.80
C LYS A 69 7.36 -11.59 -3.73
N PHE A 70 7.24 -10.39 -3.18
CA PHE A 70 7.42 -9.16 -3.97
C PHE A 70 8.80 -8.55 -3.85
N GLY A 71 9.74 -9.25 -3.21
CA GLY A 71 11.13 -8.81 -3.12
C GLY A 71 11.30 -7.51 -2.35
N ILE A 72 10.51 -7.29 -1.30
CA ILE A 72 10.57 -6.08 -0.50
C ILE A 72 11.86 -6.08 0.31
N ARG A 73 12.73 -5.10 0.06
CA ARG A 73 14.03 -4.96 0.75
C ARG A 73 14.12 -3.71 1.59
N SER A 74 13.39 -2.69 1.23
CA SER A 74 13.38 -1.40 1.94
C SER A 74 11.96 -1.04 2.28
N ILE A 75 11.77 -0.35 3.38
CA ILE A 75 10.45 0.14 3.79
C ILE A 75 10.54 1.63 4.11
N PRO A 76 9.47 2.40 3.84
CA PRO A 76 8.24 1.92 3.23
C PRO A 76 8.42 1.61 1.75
N THR A 77 7.70 0.64 1.26
CA THR A 77 7.55 0.39 -0.17
C THR A 77 6.06 0.36 -0.44
N LEU A 78 5.63 1.14 -1.41
CA LEU A 78 4.24 1.13 -1.86
C LEU A 78 4.18 0.43 -3.21
N LEU A 79 3.35 -0.61 -3.30
CA LEU A 79 3.07 -1.27 -4.57
C LEU A 79 1.67 -0.90 -5.02
N PHE A 80 1.53 -0.57 -6.29
CA PHE A 80 0.27 -0.16 -6.89
C PHE A 80 -0.21 -1.29 -7.79
N PHE A 81 -1.37 -1.86 -7.45
CA PHE A 81 -1.95 -2.99 -8.17
C PHE A 81 -3.15 -2.57 -8.98
N LYS A 82 -3.22 -3.07 -10.20
CA LYS A 82 -4.41 -2.92 -11.06
C LYS A 82 -4.61 -4.22 -11.82
N ASP A 83 -5.83 -4.72 -11.80
CA ASP A 83 -6.20 -6.00 -12.44
C ASP A 83 -5.30 -7.15 -11.97
N GLY A 84 -4.98 -7.16 -10.66
CA GLY A 84 -4.21 -8.24 -10.05
C GLY A 84 -2.71 -8.19 -10.31
N ARG A 85 -2.20 -7.08 -10.86
CA ARG A 85 -0.77 -6.94 -11.19
C ARG A 85 -0.20 -5.64 -10.68
N VAL A 86 1.10 -5.67 -10.31
CA VAL A 86 1.83 -4.47 -9.95
C VAL A 86 2.06 -3.61 -11.19
N VAL A 87 1.53 -2.38 -11.17
CA VAL A 87 1.67 -1.45 -12.29
C VAL A 87 2.59 -0.27 -11.96
N ASP A 88 2.89 -0.05 -10.69
CA ASP A 88 3.76 1.06 -10.27
C ASP A 88 4.30 0.78 -8.87
N GLN A 89 5.33 1.52 -8.45
CA GLN A 89 5.88 1.40 -7.10
C GLN A 89 6.55 2.69 -6.66
N ILE A 90 6.65 2.86 -5.35
CA ILE A 90 7.49 3.88 -4.71
C ILE A 90 8.26 3.20 -3.61
N VAL A 91 9.59 3.37 -3.60
CA VAL A 91 10.45 2.89 -2.54
C VAL A 91 10.94 4.08 -1.73
N GLY A 92 10.70 4.05 -0.42
CA GLY A 92 11.02 5.15 0.47
C GLY A 92 9.88 6.12 0.64
N ALA A 93 10.07 7.12 1.51
CA ALA A 93 9.05 8.13 1.76
C ALA A 93 8.93 9.08 0.56
N ALA A 94 7.71 9.48 0.27
CA ALA A 94 7.42 10.41 -0.80
C ALA A 94 6.41 11.44 -0.30
N GLY A 95 6.39 12.61 -0.92
CA GLY A 95 5.45 13.66 -0.57
C GLY A 95 4.05 13.37 -1.12
N LYS A 96 3.06 14.04 -0.54
CA LYS A 96 1.65 13.84 -0.90
C LYS A 96 1.40 14.05 -2.39
N SER A 97 2.02 15.07 -2.98
CA SER A 97 1.83 15.39 -4.40
C SER A 97 2.26 14.25 -5.31
N GLU A 98 3.41 13.66 -5.04
CA GLU A 98 3.91 12.52 -5.81
C GLU A 98 3.02 11.30 -5.64
N LEU A 99 2.62 11.01 -4.41
CA LEU A 99 1.73 9.89 -4.11
C LEU A 99 0.38 10.07 -4.80
N LYS A 100 -0.19 11.25 -4.72
CA LYS A 100 -1.48 11.54 -5.33
C LYS A 100 -1.46 11.32 -6.83
N LYS A 101 -0.40 11.73 -7.52
CA LYS A 101 -0.26 11.51 -8.96
C LYS A 101 -0.30 10.02 -9.30
N LYS A 102 0.34 9.19 -8.49
CA LYS A 102 0.34 7.75 -8.73
C LYS A 102 -1.02 7.12 -8.44
N PHE A 103 -1.74 7.63 -7.44
CA PHE A 103 -3.13 7.23 -7.21
C PHE A 103 -4.01 7.58 -8.41
N GLU A 104 -3.85 8.78 -8.94
CA GLU A 104 -4.65 9.24 -10.10
C GLU A 104 -4.40 8.38 -11.32
N ARG A 105 -3.19 7.88 -11.51
CA ARG A 105 -2.86 6.99 -12.63
C ARG A 105 -3.53 5.63 -12.55
N LEU A 106 -4.02 5.24 -11.37
CA LEU A 106 -4.76 3.98 -11.22
C LEU A 106 -6.19 4.08 -11.73
N LEU A 107 -6.70 5.29 -11.86
CA LEU A 107 -8.07 5.51 -12.33
C LEU A 107 -8.12 5.39 -13.88
#